data_b7506cece09eeb6360bad666f4b2ca59
#
_entry.id   b7506cece09eeb6360bad666f4b2ca59
#
_cell.length_a   1.000
_cell.length_b   1.000
_cell.length_c   1.000
_cell.angle_alpha   90.00
_cell.angle_beta   90.00
_cell.angle_gamma   90.00
#
_symmetry.space_group_name_H-M   'P 1'
#
loop_
_entity.id
_entity.type
_entity.pdbx_description
1 polymer ?
#
loop_
_entity_poly.entity_id
_entity_poly.type
_entity_poly.pdbx_seq_one_letter_code
_entity_poly.pdbx_strand_id
1 'polypeptide(L)'
;PTKDKILLDLTETMFGGQFGVARSIAGSKLPSVYAYAVDTAIQLTLTELNENLREIYIEAYTAPDTAEYIYVQTTAELKEIFGGNFPDYTDSDFYEMDIGTAGLMRSYMARKCDIHFPLERKLSRFLTAALRVYKVPEEEQEKVLAFIQTLDIKAIATEVMYKLFAM
;
A
#
# COMPACT_ATOMS: atom_id res chain seq x y z
N PRO A 1 3.88 28.08 7.04
CA PRO A 1 3.34 26.77 7.30
C PRO A 1 4.21 25.99 8.26
N THR A 2 3.60 25.15 9.08
CA THR A 2 4.31 24.28 10.01
C THR A 2 4.85 23.06 9.28
N LYS A 3 5.83 22.37 9.88
CA LYS A 3 6.34 21.08 9.36
C LYS A 3 5.20 20.06 9.23
N ASP A 4 4.31 20.01 10.22
CA ASP A 4 3.18 19.08 10.21
C ASP A 4 2.21 19.37 9.05
N LYS A 5 1.98 20.63 8.75
CA LYS A 5 1.13 21.04 7.62
C LYS A 5 1.75 20.62 6.28
N ILE A 6 3.05 20.81 6.12
CA ILE A 6 3.78 20.41 4.91
C ILE A 6 3.71 18.89 4.75
N LEU A 7 3.91 18.14 5.83
CA LEU A 7 3.83 16.69 5.80
C LEU A 7 2.44 16.21 5.41
N LEU A 8 1.40 16.85 5.95
CA LEU A 8 0.02 16.51 5.62
C LEU A 8 -0.27 16.77 4.13
N ASP A 9 0.14 17.93 3.61
CA ASP A 9 -0.05 18.28 2.20
C ASP A 9 0.66 17.28 1.27
N LEU A 10 1.89 16.88 1.62
CA LEU A 10 2.63 15.85 0.88
C LEU A 10 1.92 14.50 0.93
N THR A 11 1.42 14.11 2.10
CA THR A 11 0.69 12.85 2.28
C THR A 11 -0.57 12.83 1.43
N GLU A 12 -1.33 13.90 1.42
CA GLU A 12 -2.52 14.04 0.58
C GLU A 12 -2.19 13.86 -0.91
N THR A 13 -1.08 14.46 -1.35
CA THR A 13 -0.62 14.34 -2.73
C THR A 13 -0.19 12.90 -3.04
N MET A 14 0.58 12.27 -2.15
CA MET A 14 1.12 10.93 -2.36
C MET A 14 0.04 9.84 -2.37
N PHE A 15 -0.96 9.97 -1.53
CA PHE A 15 -2.02 8.95 -1.40
C PHE A 15 -3.25 9.24 -2.25
N GLY A 16 -3.42 10.48 -2.71
CA GLY A 16 -4.53 10.85 -3.58
C GLY A 16 -4.40 10.20 -4.96
N GLY A 17 -5.39 9.41 -5.35
CA GLY A 17 -5.41 8.80 -6.68
C GLY A 17 -4.52 7.58 -6.85
N GLN A 18 -3.74 7.18 -5.86
CA GLN A 18 -2.80 6.06 -5.95
C GLN A 18 -3.52 4.74 -6.26
N PHE A 19 -4.66 4.50 -5.61
CA PHE A 19 -5.47 3.31 -5.87
C PHE A 19 -6.00 3.28 -7.30
N GLY A 20 -6.37 4.43 -7.86
CA GLY A 20 -6.82 4.56 -9.25
C GLY A 20 -5.73 4.15 -10.25
N VAL A 21 -4.48 4.54 -9.99
CA VAL A 21 -3.32 4.12 -10.80
C VAL A 21 -3.14 2.60 -10.72
N ALA A 22 -3.19 2.04 -9.53
CA ALA A 22 -3.07 0.60 -9.33
C ALA A 22 -4.18 -0.17 -10.02
N ARG A 23 -5.41 0.33 -9.97
CA ARG A 23 -6.56 -0.26 -10.65
C ARG A 23 -6.40 -0.24 -12.16
N SER A 24 -5.85 0.85 -12.70
CA SER A 24 -5.55 0.97 -14.13
C SER A 24 -4.52 -0.09 -14.57
N ILE A 25 -3.50 -0.33 -13.76
CA ILE A 25 -2.45 -1.31 -14.07
C ILE A 25 -3.01 -2.74 -13.97
N ALA A 26 -3.77 -3.04 -12.92
CA ALA A 26 -4.38 -4.37 -12.73
C ALA A 26 -5.41 -4.69 -13.82
N GLY A 27 -6.08 -3.65 -14.35
CA GLY A 27 -7.12 -3.80 -15.33
C GLY A 27 -8.49 -3.99 -14.72
N SER A 28 -9.54 -3.60 -15.46
CA SER A 28 -10.93 -3.62 -15.00
C SER A 28 -11.53 -5.03 -14.92
N LYS A 29 -10.88 -6.02 -15.53
CA LYS A 29 -11.37 -7.41 -15.57
C LYS A 29 -10.96 -8.24 -14.37
N LEU A 30 -9.92 -7.80 -13.64
CA LEU A 30 -9.45 -8.52 -12.45
C LEU A 30 -10.19 -8.04 -11.19
N PRO A 31 -10.37 -8.92 -10.21
CA PRO A 31 -10.92 -8.51 -8.91
C PRO A 31 -10.10 -7.38 -8.27
N SER A 32 -10.75 -6.56 -7.46
CA SER A 32 -10.12 -5.38 -6.85
C SER A 32 -8.95 -5.70 -5.91
N VAL A 33 -8.85 -6.94 -5.41
CA VAL A 33 -7.70 -7.38 -4.63
C VAL A 33 -6.37 -7.26 -5.39
N TYR A 34 -6.41 -7.41 -6.72
CA TYR A 34 -5.21 -7.22 -7.55
C TYR A 34 -4.76 -5.77 -7.55
N ALA A 35 -5.70 -4.82 -7.59
CA ALA A 35 -5.36 -3.39 -7.47
C ALA A 35 -4.75 -3.07 -6.11
N TYR A 36 -5.28 -3.66 -5.04
CA TYR A 36 -4.70 -3.53 -3.70
C TYR A 36 -3.24 -4.02 -3.68
N ALA A 37 -3.00 -5.18 -4.28
CA ALA A 37 -1.65 -5.74 -4.34
C ALA A 37 -0.68 -4.85 -5.14
N VAL A 38 -1.12 -4.32 -6.27
CA VAL A 38 -0.32 -3.40 -7.09
C VAL A 38 0.00 -2.12 -6.32
N ASP A 39 -1.02 -1.51 -5.68
CA ASP A 39 -0.83 -0.28 -4.90
C ASP A 39 0.19 -0.45 -3.79
N THR A 40 0.05 -1.49 -2.99
CA THR A 40 0.95 -1.75 -1.86
C THR A 40 2.36 -2.12 -2.35
N ALA A 41 2.47 -2.85 -3.46
CA ALA A 41 3.76 -3.17 -4.08
C ALA A 41 4.46 -1.91 -4.57
N ILE A 42 3.73 -0.96 -5.17
CA ILE A 42 4.28 0.33 -5.59
C ILE A 42 4.82 1.10 -4.39
N GLN A 43 4.04 1.21 -3.30
CA GLN A 43 4.48 1.93 -2.10
C GLN A 43 5.79 1.37 -1.55
N LEU A 44 5.88 0.06 -1.36
CA LEU A 44 7.08 -0.59 -0.86
C LEU A 44 8.27 -0.40 -1.80
N THR A 45 8.03 -0.45 -3.09
CA THR A 45 9.09 -0.27 -4.09
C THR A 45 9.60 1.18 -4.11
N LEU A 46 8.70 2.17 -4.03
CA LEU A 46 9.08 3.59 -3.95
C LEU A 46 10.07 3.86 -2.82
N THR A 47 9.84 3.27 -1.67
CA THR A 47 10.71 3.46 -0.50
C THR A 47 12.08 2.82 -0.69
N GLU A 48 12.20 1.80 -1.54
CA GLU A 48 13.49 1.21 -1.89
C GLU A 48 14.23 2.00 -2.98
N LEU A 49 13.50 2.71 -3.84
CA LEU A 49 14.10 3.49 -4.93
C LEU A 49 14.69 4.82 -4.47
N ASN A 50 14.17 5.39 -3.39
CA ASN A 50 14.58 6.73 -2.94
C ASN A 50 14.45 6.84 -1.43
N GLU A 51 15.58 7.16 -0.78
CA GLU A 51 15.65 7.23 0.69
C GLU A 51 14.82 8.39 1.27
N ASN A 52 14.73 9.49 0.55
CA ASN A 52 13.88 10.61 0.99
C ASN A 52 12.41 10.21 0.98
N LEU A 53 11.97 9.45 -0.03
CA LEU A 53 10.62 8.92 -0.07
C LEU A 53 10.38 7.93 1.07
N ARG A 54 11.36 7.09 1.40
CA ARG A 54 11.26 6.19 2.55
C ARG A 54 10.98 6.97 3.83
N GLU A 55 11.74 8.01 4.09
CA GLU A 55 11.59 8.83 5.28
C GLU A 55 10.22 9.51 5.32
N ILE A 56 9.78 10.07 4.21
CA ILE A 56 8.48 10.74 4.11
C ILE A 56 7.34 9.75 4.36
N TYR A 57 7.37 8.58 3.73
CA TYR A 57 6.34 7.55 3.92
C TYR A 57 6.28 7.05 5.37
N ILE A 58 7.44 6.76 5.97
CA ILE A 58 7.49 6.31 7.38
C ILE A 58 6.93 7.38 8.28
N GLU A 59 7.30 8.64 8.08
CA GLU A 59 6.78 9.75 8.87
C GLU A 59 5.27 9.91 8.70
N ALA A 60 4.77 9.77 7.47
CA ALA A 60 3.32 9.84 7.19
C ALA A 60 2.54 8.76 7.95
N TYR A 61 3.07 7.54 8.00
CA TYR A 61 2.45 6.44 8.74
C TYR A 61 2.63 6.55 10.25
N THR A 62 3.50 7.43 10.74
CA THR A 62 3.84 7.55 12.16
C THR A 62 3.16 8.75 12.83
N ALA A 63 3.17 9.91 12.17
CA ALA A 63 2.59 11.14 12.74
C ALA A 63 1.08 10.99 12.86
N PRO A 64 0.49 11.37 14.03
CA PRO A 64 -0.94 11.13 14.28
C PRO A 64 -1.87 11.67 13.21
N ASP A 65 -1.66 12.89 12.73
CA ASP A 65 -2.57 13.54 11.77
C ASP A 65 -2.50 12.88 10.40
N THR A 66 -1.31 12.57 9.91
CA THR A 66 -1.13 11.93 8.61
C THR A 66 -1.52 10.47 8.64
N ALA A 67 -1.22 9.76 9.72
CA ALA A 67 -1.67 8.38 9.90
C ALA A 67 -3.19 8.30 9.89
N GLU A 68 -3.86 9.20 10.60
CA GLU A 68 -5.33 9.27 10.61
C GLU A 68 -5.89 9.56 9.22
N TYR A 69 -5.27 10.49 8.49
CA TYR A 69 -5.66 10.76 7.10
C TYR A 69 -5.58 9.49 6.24
N ILE A 70 -4.50 8.72 6.36
CA ILE A 70 -4.32 7.47 5.63
C ILE A 70 -5.43 6.48 5.99
N TYR A 71 -5.72 6.27 7.28
CA TYR A 71 -6.77 5.34 7.72
C TYR A 71 -8.13 5.73 7.16
N VAL A 72 -8.49 7.00 7.21
CA VAL A 72 -9.78 7.49 6.69
C VAL A 72 -9.87 7.26 5.18
N GLN A 73 -8.79 7.54 4.44
CA GLN A 73 -8.78 7.37 2.99
C GLN A 73 -8.87 5.89 2.57
N THR A 74 -8.22 5.00 3.30
CA THR A 74 -8.12 3.60 2.89
C THR A 74 -9.25 2.73 3.42
N THR A 75 -9.90 3.09 4.52
CA THR A 75 -10.98 2.28 5.11
C THR A 75 -12.10 1.98 4.12
N ALA A 76 -12.57 2.98 3.39
CA ALA A 76 -13.66 2.80 2.42
C ALA A 76 -13.24 1.85 1.28
N GLU A 77 -12.02 1.98 0.81
CA GLU A 77 -11.45 1.10 -0.24
C GLU A 77 -11.33 -0.34 0.26
N LEU A 78 -10.83 -0.53 1.47
CA LEU A 78 -10.68 -1.85 2.07
C LEU A 78 -12.02 -2.55 2.25
N LYS A 79 -13.04 -1.81 2.68
CA LYS A 79 -14.39 -2.35 2.82
C LYS A 79 -14.96 -2.76 1.47
N GLU A 80 -14.73 -1.97 0.42
CA GLU A 80 -15.17 -2.30 -0.93
C GLU A 80 -14.46 -3.57 -1.43
N ILE A 81 -13.15 -3.68 -1.21
CA ILE A 81 -12.36 -4.81 -1.70
C ILE A 81 -12.64 -6.09 -0.93
N PHE A 82 -12.66 -6.01 0.40
CA PHE A 82 -12.67 -7.18 1.28
C PHE A 82 -13.97 -7.39 2.05
N GLY A 83 -14.95 -6.50 1.88
CA GLY A 83 -16.21 -6.56 2.63
C GLY A 83 -16.96 -7.87 2.47
N GLY A 84 -16.84 -8.51 1.31
CA GLY A 84 -17.46 -9.81 1.08
C GLY A 84 -16.96 -10.93 2.00
N ASN A 85 -15.73 -10.79 2.52
CA ASN A 85 -15.15 -11.77 3.45
C ASN A 85 -15.59 -11.52 4.90
N PHE A 86 -16.24 -10.38 5.16
CA PHE A 86 -16.66 -9.95 6.51
C PHE A 86 -18.07 -9.33 6.45
N PRO A 87 -19.11 -10.14 6.15
CA PRO A 87 -20.45 -9.60 5.88
C PRO A 87 -21.06 -8.81 7.03
N ASP A 88 -20.64 -9.08 8.28
CA ASP A 88 -21.18 -8.40 9.45
C ASP A 88 -20.30 -7.25 9.96
N TYR A 89 -19.20 -6.94 9.27
CA TYR A 89 -18.28 -5.90 9.72
C TYR A 89 -18.77 -4.50 9.33
N THR A 90 -18.57 -3.56 10.26
CA THR A 90 -18.89 -2.14 10.09
C THR A 90 -17.67 -1.38 9.54
N ASP A 91 -17.86 -0.10 9.24
CA ASP A 91 -16.76 0.79 8.87
C ASP A 91 -15.71 0.86 9.98
N SER A 92 -16.14 0.87 11.25
CA SER A 92 -15.22 0.87 12.39
C SER A 92 -14.35 -0.38 12.43
N ASP A 93 -14.90 -1.53 12.09
CA ASP A 93 -14.13 -2.77 12.04
C ASP A 93 -13.03 -2.69 10.96
N PHE A 94 -13.35 -2.16 9.79
CA PHE A 94 -12.36 -1.98 8.72
C PHE A 94 -11.31 -0.93 9.07
N TYR A 95 -11.70 0.15 9.74
CA TYR A 95 -10.78 1.15 10.26
C TYR A 95 -9.77 0.51 11.24
N GLU A 96 -10.25 -0.31 12.15
CA GLU A 96 -9.41 -0.99 13.14
C GLU A 96 -8.44 -1.98 12.48
N MET A 97 -8.90 -2.74 11.47
CA MET A 97 -8.02 -3.64 10.70
C MET A 97 -6.98 -2.86 9.91
N ASP A 98 -7.36 -1.70 9.36
CA ASP A 98 -6.44 -0.84 8.60
C ASP A 98 -5.30 -0.33 9.48
N ILE A 99 -5.54 -0.01 10.74
CA ILE A 99 -4.48 0.34 11.68
C ILE A 99 -3.42 -0.76 11.71
N GLY A 100 -3.85 -2.01 11.77
CA GLY A 100 -2.93 -3.17 11.78
C GLY A 100 -2.17 -3.35 10.48
N THR A 101 -2.85 -3.30 9.34
CA THR A 101 -2.19 -3.49 8.04
C THR A 101 -1.32 -2.29 7.64
N ALA A 102 -1.69 -1.08 8.04
CA ALA A 102 -0.83 0.09 7.90
C ALA A 102 0.45 -0.06 8.74
N GLY A 103 0.33 -0.66 9.93
CA GLY A 103 1.50 -1.00 10.75
C GLY A 103 2.43 -2.00 10.08
N LEU A 104 1.87 -3.03 9.43
CA LEU A 104 2.65 -3.97 8.62
C LEU A 104 3.40 -3.21 7.50
N MET A 105 2.71 -2.34 6.77
CA MET A 105 3.30 -1.54 5.71
C MET A 105 4.47 -0.70 6.24
N ARG A 106 4.24 0.04 7.31
CA ARG A 106 5.27 0.88 7.92
C ARG A 106 6.50 0.08 8.32
N SER A 107 6.30 -1.06 8.96
CA SER A 107 7.42 -1.90 9.42
C SER A 107 8.24 -2.43 8.24
N TYR A 108 7.60 -2.89 7.19
CA TYR A 108 8.31 -3.37 6.00
C TYR A 108 9.00 -2.23 5.23
N MET A 109 8.41 -1.03 5.19
CA MET A 109 9.06 0.14 4.61
C MET A 109 10.33 0.52 5.34
N ALA A 110 10.31 0.44 6.67
CA ALA A 110 11.43 0.85 7.51
C ALA A 110 12.64 -0.08 7.38
N ARG A 111 12.43 -1.35 7.04
CA ARG A 111 13.51 -2.33 6.89
C ARG A 111 14.01 -2.32 5.46
N LYS A 112 15.21 -1.77 5.24
CA LYS A 112 15.84 -1.74 3.91
C LYS A 112 16.08 -3.16 3.38
N CYS A 113 15.90 -3.32 2.07
CA CYS A 113 16.25 -4.56 1.40
C CYS A 113 17.77 -4.75 1.39
N ASP A 114 18.20 -6.02 1.42
CA ASP A 114 19.61 -6.39 1.27
C ASP A 114 19.68 -7.75 0.55
N ILE A 115 20.88 -8.32 0.46
CA ILE A 115 21.11 -9.59 -0.24
C ILE A 115 20.32 -10.75 0.38
N HIS A 116 20.03 -10.69 1.68
CA HIS A 116 19.28 -11.73 2.40
C HIS A 116 17.78 -11.45 2.46
N PHE A 117 17.38 -10.22 2.12
CA PHE A 117 15.98 -9.81 2.12
C PHE A 117 15.71 -8.92 0.91
N PRO A 118 15.65 -9.51 -0.31
CA PRO A 118 15.42 -8.75 -1.53
C PRO A 118 13.99 -8.22 -1.63
N LEU A 119 13.77 -7.27 -2.52
CA LEU A 119 12.48 -6.60 -2.70
C LEU A 119 11.33 -7.58 -2.96
N GLU A 120 11.53 -8.55 -3.85
CA GLU A 120 10.48 -9.53 -4.15
C GLU A 120 10.04 -10.31 -2.92
N ARG A 121 10.98 -10.60 -2.01
CA ARG A 121 10.70 -11.26 -0.74
C ARG A 121 9.90 -10.36 0.20
N LYS A 122 10.27 -9.09 0.27
CA LYS A 122 9.54 -8.08 1.07
C LYS A 122 8.10 -7.95 0.58
N LEU A 123 7.90 -7.84 -0.73
CA LEU A 123 6.56 -7.76 -1.32
C LEU A 123 5.73 -9.00 -1.00
N SER A 124 6.32 -10.17 -1.16
CA SER A 124 5.65 -11.45 -0.87
C SER A 124 5.25 -11.56 0.61
N ARG A 125 6.15 -11.19 1.52
CA ARG A 125 5.87 -11.25 2.97
C ARG A 125 4.78 -10.29 3.39
N PHE A 126 4.86 -9.06 2.92
CA PHE A 126 3.83 -8.07 3.23
C PHE A 126 2.47 -8.53 2.71
N LEU A 127 2.39 -8.89 1.43
CA LEU A 127 1.12 -9.27 0.80
C LEU A 127 0.52 -10.52 1.45
N THR A 128 1.33 -11.53 1.75
CA THR A 128 0.84 -12.72 2.42
C THR A 128 0.23 -12.37 3.78
N ALA A 129 0.91 -11.56 4.57
CA ALA A 129 0.42 -11.16 5.89
C ALA A 129 -0.87 -10.33 5.78
N ALA A 130 -0.89 -9.31 4.91
CA ALA A 130 -2.04 -8.44 4.75
C ALA A 130 -3.27 -9.19 4.21
N LEU A 131 -3.08 -10.03 3.20
CA LEU A 131 -4.18 -10.80 2.61
C LEU A 131 -4.75 -11.81 3.59
N ARG A 132 -3.94 -12.36 4.49
CA ARG A 132 -4.42 -13.23 5.58
C ARG A 132 -5.27 -12.46 6.58
N VAL A 133 -4.88 -11.24 6.93
CA VAL A 133 -5.70 -10.38 7.79
C VAL A 133 -7.10 -10.20 7.20
N TYR A 134 -7.19 -10.01 5.88
CA TYR A 134 -8.46 -9.81 5.20
C TYR A 134 -9.15 -11.10 4.76
N LYS A 135 -8.72 -12.25 5.27
CA LYS A 135 -9.32 -13.57 5.03
C LYS A 135 -9.40 -13.95 3.54
N VAL A 136 -8.42 -13.52 2.76
CA VAL A 136 -8.32 -13.95 1.37
C VAL A 136 -7.90 -15.43 1.37
N PRO A 137 -8.61 -16.32 0.65
CA PRO A 137 -8.22 -17.72 0.57
C PRO A 137 -6.81 -17.93 0.03
N GLU A 138 -6.12 -18.93 0.54
CA GLU A 138 -4.71 -19.18 0.19
C GLU A 138 -4.50 -19.34 -1.31
N GLU A 139 -5.40 -20.04 -2.01
CA GLU A 139 -5.35 -20.21 -3.45
C GLU A 139 -5.39 -18.86 -4.18
N GLU A 140 -6.24 -17.95 -3.72
CA GLU A 140 -6.34 -16.60 -4.27
C GLU A 140 -5.11 -15.76 -3.94
N GLN A 141 -4.56 -15.91 -2.74
CA GLN A 141 -3.29 -15.26 -2.36
C GLN A 141 -2.17 -15.65 -3.34
N GLU A 142 -2.06 -16.94 -3.67
CA GLU A 142 -1.04 -17.45 -4.59
C GLU A 142 -1.19 -16.84 -5.99
N LYS A 143 -2.41 -16.71 -6.47
CA LYS A 143 -2.69 -16.09 -7.78
C LYS A 143 -2.31 -14.60 -7.79
N VAL A 144 -2.62 -13.88 -6.73
CA VAL A 144 -2.28 -12.46 -6.60
C VAL A 144 -0.75 -12.28 -6.57
N LEU A 145 -0.06 -13.10 -5.79
CA LEU A 145 1.41 -13.05 -5.72
C LEU A 145 2.04 -13.36 -7.08
N ALA A 146 1.53 -14.37 -7.78
CA ALA A 146 2.02 -14.72 -9.11
C ALA A 146 1.83 -13.55 -10.09
N PHE A 147 0.69 -12.87 -10.01
CA PHE A 147 0.43 -11.68 -10.84
C PHE A 147 1.46 -10.58 -10.61
N ILE A 148 1.74 -10.25 -9.36
CA ILE A 148 2.74 -9.23 -9.02
C ILE A 148 4.10 -9.59 -9.61
N GLN A 149 4.48 -10.87 -9.58
CA GLN A 149 5.74 -11.33 -10.15
C GLN A 149 5.83 -11.17 -11.67
N THR A 150 4.70 -11.10 -12.38
CA THR A 150 4.68 -10.85 -13.82
C THR A 150 4.94 -9.38 -14.18
N LEU A 151 4.84 -8.46 -13.22
CA LEU A 151 4.98 -7.04 -13.46
C LEU A 151 6.43 -6.59 -13.27
N ASP A 152 6.87 -5.64 -14.09
CA ASP A 152 8.11 -4.89 -13.82
C ASP A 152 7.79 -3.79 -12.80
N ILE A 153 7.67 -4.19 -11.54
CA ILE A 153 7.24 -3.28 -10.48
C ILE A 153 8.20 -2.12 -10.27
N LYS A 154 9.50 -2.33 -10.49
CA LYS A 154 10.49 -1.24 -10.39
C LYS A 154 10.28 -0.19 -11.46
N ALA A 155 9.99 -0.59 -12.70
CA ALA A 155 9.70 0.34 -13.78
C ALA A 155 8.42 1.14 -13.50
N ILE A 156 7.38 0.47 -13.02
CA ILE A 156 6.10 1.10 -12.66
C ILE A 156 6.32 2.12 -11.54
N ALA A 157 7.01 1.73 -10.48
CA ALA A 157 7.28 2.61 -9.34
C ALA A 157 8.18 3.79 -9.74
N THR A 158 9.13 3.58 -10.64
CA THR A 158 10.00 4.64 -11.14
C THR A 158 9.18 5.72 -11.86
N GLU A 159 8.22 5.33 -12.67
CA GLU A 159 7.32 6.29 -13.32
C GLU A 159 6.48 7.07 -12.32
N VAL A 160 5.95 6.39 -11.31
CA VAL A 160 5.19 7.03 -10.22
C VAL A 160 6.09 8.04 -9.49
N MET A 161 7.31 7.66 -9.18
CA MET A 161 8.27 8.53 -8.51
C MET A 161 8.56 9.81 -9.31
N TYR A 162 8.79 9.70 -10.61
CA TYR A 162 9.01 10.88 -11.46
C TYR A 162 7.79 11.80 -11.49
N LYS A 163 6.58 11.25 -11.51
CA LYS A 163 5.35 12.04 -11.44
C LYS A 163 5.22 12.77 -10.11
N LEU A 164 5.59 12.13 -9.00
CA LEU A 164 5.58 12.76 -7.68
C LEU A 164 6.57 13.95 -7.63
N PHE A 165 7.77 13.78 -8.18
CA PHE A 165 8.77 14.85 -8.18
C PHE A 165 8.50 15.97 -9.18
N ALA A 166 7.66 15.73 -10.18
CA ALA A 166 7.26 16.73 -11.16
C ALA A 166 6.15 17.67 -10.65
N MET A 167 5.55 17.36 -9.53
CA MET A 167 4.51 18.16 -8.88
C MET A 167 5.11 19.24 -7.94
#